data_bf9e31683928f0c0b3e3eaee4b90c13b
#
_entry.id   bf9e31683928f0c0b3e3eaee4b90c13b
#
_cell.length_a   1.000
_cell.length_b   1.000
_cell.length_c   1.000
_cell.angle_alpha   90.00
_cell.angle_beta   90.00
_cell.angle_gamma   90.00
#
_symmetry.space_group_name_H-M   'P 1'
#
loop_
_entity.id
_entity.type
_entity.pdbx_description
1 polymer ?
#
loop_
_entity_poly.entity_id
_entity_poly.type
_entity_poly.pdbx_seq_one_letter_code
_entity_poly.pdbx_strand_id
1 'polypeptide(L)'
;YNKVLRIEDVDWSQSKIVFVSPSFNSYQKDSVNFKNLPFELWEIKRFSNNTIVFNKHKSNSNESIESLANPKNKNVISSVIKEVKVFDENAWMSKSSSELVEKWIRLKDSLIELNDVELIAKRYYISLMLGGKTICYFNFKKTKINMEFVRGTIKTDGSKSKNFFSLDDPKSISIESSWEWKNGNKGCVYIVYLDKSFDIDYINFLIKQKYNTLSN
;
A
#
# COMPACT_ATOMS: atom_id res chain seq x y z
N TYR A 1 1.28 18.12 -13.52
CA TYR A 1 0.51 16.89 -13.75
C TYR A 1 -0.69 17.22 -14.63
N ASN A 2 -0.67 16.84 -15.91
CA ASN A 2 -1.78 17.02 -16.85
C ASN A 2 -2.78 15.84 -16.83
N LYS A 3 -3.05 15.26 -15.67
CA LYS A 3 -3.99 14.14 -15.55
C LYS A 3 -5.22 14.58 -14.76
N VAL A 4 -6.37 14.57 -15.40
CA VAL A 4 -7.65 14.75 -14.70
C VAL A 4 -7.97 13.46 -13.98
N LEU A 5 -7.91 13.48 -12.66
CA LEU A 5 -8.36 12.38 -11.80
C LEU A 5 -9.88 12.49 -11.63
N ARG A 6 -10.61 11.38 -11.80
CA ARG A 6 -12.03 11.31 -11.43
C ARG A 6 -12.14 11.14 -9.92
N ILE A 7 -13.24 11.57 -9.34
CA ILE A 7 -13.51 11.43 -7.90
C ILE A 7 -13.41 9.95 -7.47
N GLU A 8 -13.85 9.03 -8.31
CA GLU A 8 -13.82 7.58 -8.11
C GLU A 8 -12.41 6.97 -8.16
N ASP A 9 -11.44 7.68 -8.77
CA ASP A 9 -10.03 7.25 -8.85
C ASP A 9 -9.24 7.66 -7.59
N VAL A 10 -9.85 8.43 -6.68
CA VAL A 10 -9.21 8.96 -5.47
C VAL A 10 -9.60 8.10 -4.26
N ASP A 11 -8.62 7.50 -3.60
CA ASP A 11 -8.85 6.85 -2.31
C ASP A 11 -8.87 7.89 -1.18
N TRP A 12 -10.04 8.44 -0.92
CA TRP A 12 -10.26 9.44 0.12
C TRP A 12 -9.93 8.92 1.53
N SER A 13 -9.94 7.60 1.76
CA SER A 13 -9.55 7.01 3.05
C SER A 13 -8.06 7.16 3.36
N GLN A 14 -7.24 7.47 2.36
CA GLN A 14 -5.81 7.74 2.49
C GLN A 14 -5.49 9.26 2.48
N SER A 15 -6.52 10.08 2.36
CA SER A 15 -6.34 11.54 2.35
C SER A 15 -5.87 12.03 3.72
N LYS A 16 -4.88 12.90 3.71
CA LYS A 16 -4.34 13.55 4.91
C LYS A 16 -4.28 15.05 4.72
N ILE A 17 -4.49 15.78 5.79
CA ILE A 17 -4.27 17.22 5.84
C ILE A 17 -2.83 17.45 6.30
N VAL A 18 -2.07 18.21 5.55
CA VAL A 18 -0.69 18.58 5.92
C VAL A 18 -0.67 20.06 6.23
N PHE A 19 -0.37 20.39 7.49
CA PHE A 19 -0.11 21.76 7.90
C PHE A 19 1.38 22.03 7.79
N VAL A 20 1.73 23.08 7.05
CA VAL A 20 3.13 23.50 6.86
C VAL A 20 3.30 24.90 7.44
N SER A 21 4.25 25.08 8.35
CA SER A 21 4.53 26.34 9.02
C SER A 21 6.03 26.47 9.34
N PRO A 22 6.57 27.70 9.48
CA PRO A 22 7.93 27.89 9.98
C PRO A 22 8.13 27.36 11.41
N SER A 23 7.06 27.35 12.22
CA SER A 23 7.06 26.80 13.58
C SER A 23 5.65 26.50 14.05
N PHE A 24 5.51 25.60 15.02
CA PHE A 24 4.28 25.29 15.74
C PHE A 24 4.49 25.52 17.24
N ASN A 25 3.47 26.03 17.93
CA ASN A 25 3.49 26.14 19.38
C ASN A 25 3.24 24.77 20.04
N SER A 26 3.39 24.69 21.38
CA SER A 26 3.24 23.45 22.14
C SER A 26 1.86 22.81 21.96
N TYR A 27 0.78 23.61 22.02
CA TYR A 27 -0.59 23.11 21.83
C TYR A 27 -0.82 22.49 20.45
N GLN A 28 -0.27 23.12 19.41
CA GLN A 28 -0.35 22.57 18.05
C GLN A 28 0.45 21.27 17.91
N LYS A 29 1.62 21.20 18.54
CA LYS A 29 2.45 19.98 18.58
C LYS A 29 1.76 18.86 19.36
N ASP A 30 1.14 19.20 20.47
CA ASP A 30 0.39 18.22 21.30
C ASP A 30 -0.85 17.70 20.60
N SER A 31 -1.46 18.48 19.68
CA SER A 31 -2.62 18.05 18.92
C SER A 31 -2.35 16.85 18.01
N VAL A 32 -1.10 16.59 17.60
CA VAL A 32 -0.69 15.43 16.80
C VAL A 32 -0.21 14.23 17.63
N ASN A 33 -0.25 14.33 18.96
CA ASN A 33 0.20 13.27 19.87
C ASN A 33 -0.81 12.10 20.01
N PHE A 34 -1.76 11.98 19.09
CA PHE A 34 -2.70 10.87 19.06
C PHE A 34 -2.44 9.98 17.85
N LYS A 35 -2.60 8.69 18.05
CA LYS A 35 -2.48 7.69 16.99
C LYS A 35 -3.64 7.84 16.00
N ASN A 36 -3.35 7.66 14.71
CA ASN A 36 -4.33 7.61 13.62
C ASN A 36 -5.04 8.94 13.30
N LEU A 37 -4.41 10.08 13.57
CA LEU A 37 -4.96 11.34 13.09
C LEU A 37 -4.74 11.54 11.57
N PRO A 38 -5.76 12.10 10.87
CA PRO A 38 -5.68 12.36 9.42
C PRO A 38 -4.90 13.61 9.06
N PHE A 39 -4.09 14.13 9.95
CA PHE A 39 -3.30 15.32 9.69
C PHE A 39 -1.87 15.20 10.20
N GLU A 40 -0.99 15.98 9.59
CA GLU A 40 0.44 16.02 9.86
C GLU A 40 0.89 17.47 10.01
N LEU A 41 1.86 17.71 10.92
CA LEU A 41 2.52 18.99 11.06
C LEU A 41 3.94 18.90 10.52
N TRP A 42 4.27 19.82 9.61
CA TRP A 42 5.58 19.93 9.01
C TRP A 42 6.15 21.33 9.23
N GLU A 43 7.28 21.43 9.93
CA GLU A 43 8.04 22.68 10.02
C GLU A 43 8.95 22.80 8.81
N ILE A 44 8.91 23.99 8.16
CA ILE A 44 9.76 24.28 7.01
C ILE A 44 10.74 25.42 7.39
N LYS A 45 12.02 25.22 7.11
CA LYS A 45 13.06 26.23 7.31
C LYS A 45 13.86 26.42 6.04
N ARG A 46 13.98 27.67 5.60
CA ARG A 46 14.85 28.06 4.50
C ARG A 46 16.11 28.70 5.07
N PHE A 47 17.25 28.26 4.61
CA PHE A 47 18.56 28.79 4.97
C PHE A 47 19.11 29.72 3.88
N SER A 48 20.06 30.58 4.25
CA SER A 48 20.68 31.57 3.34
C SER A 48 21.38 30.96 2.12
N ASN A 49 21.82 29.71 2.23
CA ASN A 49 22.42 28.94 1.14
C ASN A 49 21.38 28.29 0.20
N ASN A 50 20.12 28.75 0.22
CA ASN A 50 18.99 28.20 -0.52
C ASN A 50 18.60 26.73 -0.18
N THR A 51 19.13 26.17 0.91
CA THR A 51 18.68 24.87 1.41
C THR A 51 17.32 25.03 2.09
N ILE A 52 16.42 24.07 1.86
CA ILE A 52 15.13 23.99 2.53
C ILE A 52 15.11 22.69 3.32
N VAL A 53 14.77 22.76 4.61
CA VAL A 53 14.61 21.59 5.47
C VAL A 53 13.15 21.44 5.85
N PHE A 54 12.64 20.23 5.72
CA PHE A 54 11.32 19.82 6.17
C PHE A 54 11.47 18.93 7.39
N ASN A 55 10.82 19.29 8.49
CA ASN A 55 10.82 18.51 9.71
C ASN A 55 9.41 18.12 10.10
N LYS A 56 9.10 16.83 10.02
CA LYS A 56 7.80 16.27 10.39
C LYS A 56 7.75 16.05 11.90
N HIS A 57 6.72 16.59 12.57
CA HIS A 57 6.41 16.25 13.96
C HIS A 57 5.82 14.84 14.02
N LYS A 58 6.48 13.95 14.76
CA LYS A 58 6.01 12.58 15.00
C LYS A 58 5.21 12.55 16.31
N SER A 59 4.10 11.83 16.32
CA SER A 59 3.41 11.48 17.56
C SER A 59 4.29 10.58 18.41
N ASN A 60 4.39 10.90 19.69
CA ASN A 60 5.09 10.09 20.69
C ASN A 60 4.12 9.24 21.52
N SER A 61 2.81 9.37 21.29
CA SER A 61 1.78 8.66 22.04
C SER A 61 1.29 7.43 21.29
N ASN A 62 1.06 6.35 22.03
CA ASN A 62 0.35 5.15 21.56
C ASN A 62 -1.17 5.24 21.80
N GLU A 63 -1.65 6.35 22.37
CA GLU A 63 -3.06 6.53 22.69
C GLU A 63 -3.86 6.94 21.46
N SER A 64 -5.03 6.35 21.30
CA SER A 64 -6.00 6.77 20.28
C SER A 64 -6.88 7.88 20.83
N ILE A 65 -7.25 8.84 19.99
CA ILE A 65 -8.22 9.88 20.34
C ILE A 65 -9.58 9.28 20.76
N GLU A 66 -9.89 8.04 20.35
CA GLU A 66 -11.09 7.29 20.77
C GLU A 66 -11.11 7.02 22.28
N SER A 67 -9.94 6.89 22.93
CA SER A 67 -9.86 6.64 24.37
C SER A 67 -10.25 7.85 25.20
N LEU A 68 -10.14 9.06 24.64
CA LEU A 68 -10.47 10.34 25.27
C LEU A 68 -11.88 10.84 24.94
N ALA A 69 -12.59 10.17 24.02
CA ALA A 69 -13.89 10.60 23.57
C ALA A 69 -14.94 10.43 24.67
N ASN A 70 -15.61 11.55 25.04
CA ASN A 70 -16.77 11.53 25.92
C ASN A 70 -17.87 10.61 25.29
N PRO A 71 -18.59 9.77 26.06
CA PRO A 71 -19.62 8.85 25.55
C PRO A 71 -20.64 9.48 24.60
N LYS A 72 -20.95 10.76 24.78
CA LYS A 72 -21.89 11.52 23.93
C LYS A 72 -21.33 11.83 22.52
N ASN A 73 -20.01 11.91 22.35
CA ASN A 73 -19.36 12.25 21.07
C ASN A 73 -18.66 11.05 20.41
N LYS A 74 -18.73 9.88 21.04
CA LYS A 74 -18.03 8.67 20.58
C LYS A 74 -18.42 8.27 19.16
N ASN A 75 -19.71 8.46 18.79
CA ASN A 75 -20.21 8.11 17.47
C ASN A 75 -19.68 9.05 16.36
N VAL A 76 -19.50 10.35 16.64
CA VAL A 76 -18.98 11.31 15.68
C VAL A 76 -17.49 11.12 15.49
N ILE A 77 -16.73 10.97 16.60
CA ILE A 77 -15.28 10.74 16.53
C ILE A 77 -14.98 9.38 15.89
N SER A 78 -15.73 8.31 16.23
CA SER A 78 -15.55 7.00 15.61
C SER A 78 -15.94 6.96 14.13
N SER A 79 -16.89 7.79 13.67
CA SER A 79 -17.19 7.90 12.24
C SER A 79 -16.06 8.60 11.47
N VAL A 80 -15.53 9.70 12.00
CA VAL A 80 -14.39 10.42 11.40
C VAL A 80 -13.15 9.54 11.37
N ILE A 81 -12.85 8.80 12.44
CA ILE A 81 -11.71 7.86 12.48
C ILE A 81 -11.94 6.65 11.56
N LYS A 82 -13.18 6.18 11.42
CA LYS A 82 -13.52 5.11 10.45
C LYS A 82 -13.35 5.54 9.01
N GLU A 83 -13.60 6.82 8.69
CA GLU A 83 -13.32 7.38 7.36
C GLU A 83 -11.83 7.50 7.08
N VAL A 84 -11.00 7.66 8.14
CA VAL A 84 -9.54 7.80 8.03
C VAL A 84 -8.86 6.56 8.61
N LYS A 85 -9.21 5.38 8.14
CA LYS A 85 -8.40 4.19 8.42
C LYS A 85 -7.04 4.33 7.74
N VAL A 86 -6.01 4.60 8.53
CA VAL A 86 -4.64 4.39 8.09
C VAL A 86 -4.47 2.89 7.89
N PHE A 87 -4.43 2.46 6.63
CA PHE A 87 -4.13 1.09 6.29
C PHE A 87 -2.62 0.92 6.37
N ASP A 88 -2.13 0.49 7.53
CA ASP A 88 -0.75 0.07 7.71
C ASP A 88 -0.62 -1.44 7.49
N GLU A 89 0.59 -1.91 7.43
CA GLU A 89 0.90 -3.33 7.28
C GLU A 89 0.35 -4.16 8.44
N ASN A 90 0.35 -3.61 9.67
CA ASN A 90 -0.18 -4.28 10.86
C ASN A 90 -1.68 -4.54 10.74
N ALA A 91 -2.43 -3.60 10.16
CA ALA A 91 -3.86 -3.77 9.90
C ALA A 91 -4.13 -4.91 8.90
N TRP A 92 -3.19 -5.19 7.99
CA TRP A 92 -3.28 -6.34 7.08
C TRP A 92 -2.87 -7.64 7.76
N MET A 93 -1.75 -7.65 8.49
CA MET A 93 -1.27 -8.83 9.22
C MET A 93 -2.28 -9.32 10.25
N SER A 94 -3.00 -8.42 10.93
CA SER A 94 -4.05 -8.78 11.91
C SER A 94 -5.22 -9.59 11.34
N LYS A 95 -5.39 -9.63 10.02
CA LYS A 95 -6.42 -10.43 9.34
C LYS A 95 -6.04 -11.88 9.15
N SER A 96 -4.76 -12.22 9.32
CA SER A 96 -4.19 -13.52 9.00
C SER A 96 -3.80 -14.30 10.26
N SER A 97 -3.60 -15.61 10.13
CA SER A 97 -3.07 -16.45 11.20
C SER A 97 -1.62 -16.08 11.51
N SER A 98 -1.18 -16.32 12.75
CA SER A 98 0.20 -16.05 13.20
C SER A 98 1.25 -16.75 12.34
N GLU A 99 1.03 -18.02 11.99
CA GLU A 99 1.91 -18.80 11.11
C GLU A 99 2.11 -18.17 9.74
N LEU A 100 1.02 -17.63 9.16
CA LEU A 100 1.08 -16.95 7.86
C LEU A 100 1.78 -15.60 7.97
N VAL A 101 1.59 -14.90 9.09
CA VAL A 101 2.29 -13.63 9.37
C VAL A 101 3.80 -13.84 9.51
N GLU A 102 4.23 -14.89 10.20
CA GLU A 102 5.67 -15.24 10.30
C GLU A 102 6.29 -15.51 8.92
N LYS A 103 5.58 -16.27 8.08
CA LYS A 103 6.00 -16.52 6.69
C LYS A 103 6.06 -15.23 5.85
N TRP A 104 5.07 -14.35 6.03
CA TRP A 104 5.06 -13.05 5.38
C TRP A 104 6.26 -12.20 5.79
N ILE A 105 6.60 -12.13 7.06
CA ILE A 105 7.75 -11.36 7.55
C ILE A 105 9.04 -11.85 6.87
N ARG A 106 9.26 -13.17 6.80
CA ARG A 106 10.44 -13.74 6.12
C ARG A 106 10.46 -13.43 4.63
N LEU A 107 9.31 -13.51 3.94
CA LEU A 107 9.22 -13.13 2.54
C LEU A 107 9.54 -11.63 2.38
N LYS A 108 8.97 -10.78 3.22
CA LYS A 108 9.22 -9.34 3.21
C LYS A 108 10.70 -9.01 3.39
N ASP A 109 11.37 -9.64 4.34
CA ASP A 109 12.81 -9.44 4.59
C ASP A 109 13.63 -9.75 3.32
N SER A 110 13.29 -10.83 2.61
CA SER A 110 13.95 -11.16 1.34
C SER A 110 13.61 -10.20 0.19
N LEU A 111 12.43 -9.56 0.21
CA LEU A 111 12.04 -8.56 -0.80
C LEU A 111 12.76 -7.22 -0.59
N ILE A 112 13.08 -6.85 0.65
CA ILE A 112 13.83 -5.63 0.97
C ILE A 112 15.28 -5.69 0.42
N GLU A 113 15.81 -6.89 0.17
CA GLU A 113 17.11 -7.07 -0.48
C GLU A 113 17.10 -6.68 -1.97
N LEU A 114 15.93 -6.53 -2.59
CA LEU A 114 15.81 -6.00 -3.96
C LEU A 114 16.00 -4.48 -3.93
N ASN A 115 16.83 -3.98 -4.84
CA ASN A 115 17.11 -2.54 -4.92
C ASN A 115 15.87 -1.74 -5.32
N ASP A 116 15.69 -0.57 -4.72
CA ASP A 116 14.69 0.44 -5.08
C ASP A 116 13.22 -0.04 -5.02
N VAL A 117 12.93 -1.08 -4.25
CA VAL A 117 11.55 -1.54 -4.03
C VAL A 117 10.94 -0.91 -2.80
N GLU A 118 9.64 -0.66 -2.87
CA GLU A 118 8.83 -0.11 -1.79
C GLU A 118 7.60 -0.99 -1.54
N LEU A 119 7.29 -1.24 -0.26
CA LEU A 119 6.04 -1.85 0.16
C LEU A 119 5.07 -0.77 0.65
N ILE A 120 3.96 -0.62 -0.04
CA ILE A 120 2.96 0.42 0.25
C ILE A 120 1.63 -0.24 0.62
N ALA A 121 1.23 -0.10 1.89
CA ALA A 121 -0.07 -0.56 2.34
C ALA A 121 -1.17 0.39 1.86
N LYS A 122 -2.21 -0.16 1.22
CA LYS A 122 -3.38 0.54 0.73
C LYS A 122 -4.65 -0.09 1.30
N ARG A 123 -5.81 0.51 1.03
CA ARG A 123 -7.11 0.06 1.56
C ARG A 123 -7.43 -1.40 1.28
N TYR A 124 -7.06 -1.92 0.11
CA TYR A 124 -7.47 -3.25 -0.34
C TYR A 124 -6.32 -4.26 -0.41
N TYR A 125 -5.06 -3.80 -0.36
CA TYR A 125 -3.87 -4.63 -0.54
C TYR A 125 -2.60 -3.93 -0.07
N ILE A 126 -1.51 -4.68 0.05
CA ILE A 126 -0.15 -4.14 0.10
C ILE A 126 0.42 -4.27 -1.32
N SER A 127 0.97 -3.20 -1.88
CA SER A 127 1.67 -3.25 -3.18
C SER A 127 3.18 -3.27 -3.01
N LEU A 128 3.85 -4.14 -3.75
CA LEU A 128 5.29 -4.10 -3.97
C LEU A 128 5.54 -3.28 -5.24
N MET A 129 6.32 -2.22 -5.13
CA MET A 129 6.53 -1.25 -6.19
C MET A 129 8.01 -1.06 -6.49
N LEU A 130 8.33 -0.72 -7.75
CA LEU A 130 9.65 -0.33 -8.22
C LEU A 130 9.52 0.96 -9.04
N GLY A 131 10.09 2.07 -8.54
CA GLY A 131 10.08 3.34 -9.26
C GLY A 131 8.67 3.81 -9.67
N GLY A 132 7.67 3.64 -8.80
CA GLY A 132 6.27 3.99 -9.06
C GLY A 132 5.50 2.98 -9.92
N LYS A 133 6.12 1.89 -10.39
CA LYS A 133 5.46 0.81 -11.13
C LYS A 133 5.20 -0.38 -10.20
N THR A 134 4.04 -1.01 -10.31
CA THR A 134 3.67 -2.16 -9.47
C THR A 134 4.31 -3.45 -9.97
N ILE A 135 5.00 -4.17 -9.07
CA ILE A 135 5.47 -5.54 -9.28
C ILE A 135 4.32 -6.51 -9.03
N CYS A 136 3.77 -6.50 -7.82
CA CYS A 136 2.63 -7.33 -7.45
C CYS A 136 1.84 -6.69 -6.28
N TYR A 137 0.65 -7.25 -6.03
CA TYR A 137 -0.22 -6.91 -4.91
C TYR A 137 -0.34 -8.09 -3.96
N PHE A 138 -0.49 -7.81 -2.65
CA PHE A 138 -0.75 -8.82 -1.62
C PHE A 138 -2.05 -8.47 -0.90
N ASN A 139 -3.03 -9.34 -1.01
CA ASN A 139 -4.32 -9.21 -0.34
C ASN A 139 -4.44 -10.28 0.75
N PHE A 140 -4.40 -9.87 2.00
CA PHE A 140 -4.38 -10.75 3.16
C PHE A 140 -5.77 -11.29 3.48
N LYS A 141 -5.85 -12.60 3.65
CA LYS A 141 -7.01 -13.34 4.14
C LYS A 141 -6.62 -14.13 5.39
N LYS A 142 -7.59 -14.71 6.07
CA LYS A 142 -7.36 -15.44 7.32
C LYS A 142 -6.32 -16.57 7.18
N THR A 143 -6.38 -17.34 6.12
CA THR A 143 -5.56 -18.57 5.91
C THR A 143 -4.63 -18.50 4.71
N LYS A 144 -4.67 -17.43 3.92
CA LYS A 144 -3.83 -17.25 2.74
C LYS A 144 -3.62 -15.76 2.42
N ILE A 145 -2.58 -15.46 1.66
CA ILE A 145 -2.38 -14.17 1.00
C ILE A 145 -2.59 -14.41 -0.49
N ASN A 146 -3.46 -13.63 -1.12
CA ASN A 146 -3.57 -13.64 -2.57
C ASN A 146 -2.49 -12.68 -3.10
N MET A 147 -1.51 -13.22 -3.79
CA MET A 147 -0.50 -12.45 -4.51
C MET A 147 -0.91 -12.32 -5.98
N GLU A 148 -0.94 -11.10 -6.51
CA GLU A 148 -1.44 -10.82 -7.85
C GLU A 148 -0.40 -10.06 -8.68
N PHE A 149 -0.04 -10.60 -9.85
CA PHE A 149 0.78 -9.94 -10.85
C PHE A 149 -0.09 -9.38 -11.96
N VAL A 150 -0.06 -8.06 -12.17
CA VAL A 150 -0.74 -7.45 -13.32
C VAL A 150 -0.02 -7.84 -14.61
N ARG A 151 -0.72 -8.52 -15.51
CA ARG A 151 -0.19 -8.90 -16.82
C ARG A 151 -0.26 -7.75 -17.83
N GLY A 152 -1.37 -7.06 -17.82
CA GLY A 152 -1.68 -5.98 -18.75
C GLY A 152 -3.12 -6.06 -19.26
N THR A 153 -3.35 -5.45 -20.41
CA THR A 153 -4.68 -5.35 -21.04
C THR A 153 -4.73 -6.13 -22.35
N ILE A 154 -5.84 -6.84 -22.56
CA ILE A 154 -6.22 -7.36 -23.87
C ILE A 154 -7.35 -6.46 -24.38
N LYS A 155 -7.16 -5.88 -25.56
CA LYS A 155 -8.14 -5.01 -26.20
C LYS A 155 -9.27 -5.82 -26.84
N THR A 156 -10.32 -5.13 -27.25
CA THR A 156 -11.48 -5.75 -27.94
C THR A 156 -11.11 -6.44 -29.26
N ASP A 157 -10.04 -5.99 -29.93
CA ASP A 157 -9.48 -6.60 -31.13
C ASP A 157 -8.56 -7.80 -30.86
N GLY A 158 -8.42 -8.21 -29.57
CA GLY A 158 -7.55 -9.29 -29.15
C GLY A 158 -6.08 -8.91 -28.99
N SER A 159 -5.68 -7.69 -29.35
CA SER A 159 -4.29 -7.24 -29.19
C SER A 159 -3.93 -7.03 -27.71
N LYS A 160 -2.69 -7.36 -27.36
CA LYS A 160 -2.14 -7.17 -26.02
C LYS A 160 -1.48 -5.80 -25.87
N SER A 161 -1.51 -5.23 -24.64
CA SER A 161 -0.76 -4.02 -24.31
C SER A 161 0.74 -4.24 -24.51
N LYS A 162 1.47 -3.17 -24.81
CA LYS A 162 2.92 -3.19 -25.14
C LYS A 162 3.76 -3.97 -24.10
N ASN A 163 3.42 -3.82 -22.81
CA ASN A 163 4.15 -4.44 -21.69
C ASN A 163 3.33 -5.59 -21.07
N PHE A 164 2.72 -6.42 -21.92
CA PHE A 164 1.95 -7.57 -21.44
C PHE A 164 2.90 -8.60 -20.83
N PHE A 165 2.76 -8.84 -19.52
CA PHE A 165 3.64 -9.71 -18.77
C PHE A 165 3.25 -11.17 -18.89
N SER A 166 4.24 -12.03 -19.12
CA SER A 166 4.13 -13.47 -19.03
C SER A 166 5.01 -14.01 -17.91
N LEU A 167 4.44 -14.83 -17.04
CA LEU A 167 5.11 -15.44 -15.90
C LEU A 167 5.58 -16.85 -16.30
N ASP A 168 6.84 -17.14 -16.06
CA ASP A 168 7.38 -18.51 -16.09
C ASP A 168 7.13 -19.16 -14.73
N ASP A 169 6.23 -20.15 -14.70
CA ASP A 169 5.79 -20.83 -13.46
C ASP A 169 5.89 -22.36 -13.62
N PRO A 170 7.12 -22.92 -13.52
CA PRO A 170 7.36 -24.36 -13.65
C PRO A 170 6.56 -25.23 -12.69
N LYS A 171 6.22 -24.72 -11.49
CA LYS A 171 5.41 -25.45 -10.50
C LYS A 171 3.90 -25.32 -10.75
N SER A 172 3.48 -24.50 -11.72
CA SER A 172 2.07 -24.29 -12.10
C SER A 172 1.17 -23.91 -10.91
N ILE A 173 1.67 -23.07 -10.00
CA ILE A 173 0.93 -22.60 -8.81
C ILE A 173 0.11 -21.34 -9.08
N SER A 174 0.37 -20.66 -10.20
CA SER A 174 -0.35 -19.45 -10.59
C SER A 174 -1.61 -19.79 -11.40
N ILE A 175 -2.63 -18.96 -11.20
CA ILE A 175 -3.90 -19.05 -11.91
C ILE A 175 -4.06 -17.79 -12.75
N GLU A 176 -4.34 -17.93 -14.05
CA GLU A 176 -4.72 -16.82 -14.90
C GLU A 176 -6.13 -16.35 -14.58
N SER A 177 -6.31 -15.06 -14.41
CA SER A 177 -7.62 -14.45 -14.21
C SER A 177 -7.74 -13.15 -15.01
N SER A 178 -8.96 -12.81 -15.37
CA SER A 178 -9.25 -11.58 -16.09
C SER A 178 -10.61 -11.01 -15.69
N TRP A 179 -10.77 -9.71 -15.87
CA TRP A 179 -12.04 -9.00 -15.74
C TRP A 179 -12.25 -8.12 -16.96
N GLU A 180 -13.48 -7.83 -17.29
CA GLU A 180 -13.83 -6.98 -18.41
C GLU A 180 -14.28 -5.61 -17.93
N TRP A 181 -13.75 -4.55 -18.55
CA TRP A 181 -14.21 -3.18 -18.34
C TRP A 181 -15.39 -2.85 -19.24
N LYS A 182 -16.14 -1.81 -18.90
CA LYS A 182 -17.30 -1.32 -19.68
C LYS A 182 -17.00 -1.04 -21.17
N ASN A 183 -15.73 -0.80 -21.50
CA ASN A 183 -15.28 -0.57 -22.88
C ASN A 183 -14.92 -1.85 -23.64
N GLY A 184 -15.17 -3.02 -23.04
CA GLY A 184 -14.91 -4.34 -23.63
C GLY A 184 -13.45 -4.81 -23.55
N ASN A 185 -12.52 -3.96 -23.07
CA ASN A 185 -11.15 -4.41 -22.84
C ASN A 185 -11.08 -5.31 -21.59
N LYS A 186 -10.10 -6.22 -21.56
CA LYS A 186 -9.90 -7.15 -20.43
C LYS A 186 -8.62 -6.81 -19.69
N GLY A 187 -8.72 -6.62 -18.37
CA GLY A 187 -7.56 -6.61 -17.47
C GLY A 187 -7.19 -8.05 -17.11
N CYS A 188 -5.91 -8.38 -17.14
CA CYS A 188 -5.42 -9.73 -16.90
C CYS A 188 -4.42 -9.75 -15.76
N VAL A 189 -4.49 -10.79 -14.92
CA VAL A 189 -3.59 -11.04 -13.80
C VAL A 189 -3.19 -12.51 -13.72
N TYR A 190 -2.05 -12.77 -13.07
CA TYR A 190 -1.77 -14.06 -12.44
C TYR A 190 -2.07 -13.94 -10.95
N ILE A 191 -2.73 -14.94 -10.39
CA ILE A 191 -3.02 -15.04 -8.96
C ILE A 191 -2.26 -16.24 -8.39
N VAL A 192 -1.49 -16.02 -7.33
CA VAL A 192 -0.82 -17.06 -6.56
C VAL A 192 -1.36 -17.03 -5.14
N TYR A 193 -1.81 -18.18 -4.64
CA TYR A 193 -2.28 -18.30 -3.25
C TYR A 193 -1.16 -18.74 -2.34
N LEU A 194 -0.74 -17.85 -1.44
CA LEU A 194 0.27 -18.11 -0.44
C LEU A 194 -0.40 -18.56 0.85
N ASP A 195 -0.39 -19.85 1.13
CA ASP A 195 -0.82 -20.41 2.41
C ASP A 195 0.38 -20.52 3.38
N LYS A 196 0.17 -21.11 4.56
CA LYS A 196 1.25 -21.28 5.54
C LYS A 196 2.41 -22.18 5.07
N SER A 197 2.28 -22.94 4.00
CA SER A 197 3.28 -23.87 3.48
C SER A 197 4.06 -23.33 2.29
N PHE A 198 3.74 -22.13 1.77
CA PHE A 198 4.37 -21.62 0.56
C PHE A 198 5.92 -21.59 0.66
N ASP A 199 6.56 -21.84 -0.46
CA ASP A 199 8.02 -21.83 -0.63
C ASP A 199 8.49 -20.40 -0.93
N ILE A 200 9.22 -19.79 0.02
CA ILE A 200 9.66 -18.38 -0.06
C ILE A 200 10.60 -18.19 -1.26
N ASP A 201 11.53 -19.12 -1.50
CA ASP A 201 12.50 -18.99 -2.60
C ASP A 201 11.80 -19.04 -3.96
N TYR A 202 10.80 -19.91 -4.07
CA TYR A 202 10.01 -19.98 -5.28
C TYR A 202 9.15 -18.72 -5.51
N ILE A 203 8.56 -18.16 -4.46
CA ILE A 203 7.82 -16.89 -4.58
C ILE A 203 8.76 -15.74 -4.95
N ASN A 204 9.95 -15.69 -4.39
CA ASN A 204 10.98 -14.73 -4.80
C ASN A 204 11.38 -14.89 -6.28
N PHE A 205 11.51 -16.13 -6.75
CA PHE A 205 11.76 -16.41 -8.18
C PHE A 205 10.65 -15.82 -9.07
N LEU A 206 9.38 -16.01 -8.71
CA LEU A 206 8.25 -15.43 -9.46
C LEU A 206 8.27 -13.89 -9.43
N ILE A 207 8.52 -13.29 -8.28
CA ILE A 207 8.57 -11.83 -8.10
C ILE A 207 9.72 -11.22 -8.90
N LYS A 208 10.89 -11.84 -8.89
CA LYS A 208 12.09 -11.37 -9.61
C LYS A 208 11.86 -11.28 -11.12
N GLN A 209 11.03 -12.11 -11.70
CA GLN A 209 10.72 -12.03 -13.14
C GLN A 209 10.04 -10.70 -13.48
N LYS A 210 9.02 -10.30 -12.70
CA LYS A 210 8.34 -9.02 -12.91
C LYS A 210 9.23 -7.84 -12.55
N TYR A 211 10.01 -7.95 -11.48
CA TYR A 211 11.01 -6.96 -11.10
C TYR A 211 12.00 -6.70 -12.25
N ASN A 212 12.60 -7.75 -12.82
CA ASN A 212 13.54 -7.61 -13.94
C ASN A 212 12.91 -6.99 -15.20
N THR A 213 11.62 -7.29 -15.46
CA THR A 213 10.87 -6.68 -16.58
C THR A 213 10.65 -5.17 -16.37
N LEU A 214 10.61 -4.70 -15.13
CA LEU A 214 10.37 -3.28 -14.81
C LEU A 214 11.66 -2.48 -14.62
N SER A 215 12.79 -3.16 -14.32
CA SER A 215 14.12 -2.57 -14.14
C SER A 215 14.80 -2.25 -15.48
N ASN A 216 14.39 -2.94 -16.56
CA ASN A 216 14.85 -2.69 -17.95
C ASN A 216 13.94 -1.65 -18.61
#